data_852e3643d275a1d9d972a731f7d1d5d3
#
_entry.id   852e3643d275a1d9d972a731f7d1d5d3
#
_cell.length_a   1.000
_cell.length_b   1.000
_cell.length_c   1.000
_cell.angle_alpha   90.00
_cell.angle_beta   90.00
_cell.angle_gamma   90.00
#
_symmetry.space_group_name_H-M   'P 1'
#
loop_
_entity.id
_entity.type
_entity.pdbx_description
1 polymer ?
#
loop_
_entity_poly.entity_id
_entity_poly.type
_entity_poly.pdbx_seq_one_letter_code
_entity_poly.pdbx_strand_id
1 'polypeptide(L)'
;DYYHKHWLKARLTEGASQRVQEDTLKFARIMEGLGTGLLDSLMTLVAFTPILWGLSKQIDKLPWIGEVDHALVWVAIISALGGTILLAAVGIKLPGIEYDIQKEEAGYRKELVHGEDDPIRAAPPTIGQLYNRVRGIHYKSYFHYLYFNTVKWSYFQGMVIVPYLALAPTIVTGAITLGFVQQITRAFGRVEGSLQYLVKSWSTIVELISVWKRLREFEKMLELNLISEQKI
;
A
#
# COMPACT_ATOMS: atom_id res chain seq x y z
N ASP A 1 -10.83 -24.42 -1.03
CA ASP A 1 -11.92 -25.36 -1.39
C ASP A 1 -12.54 -25.11 -2.77
N TYR A 2 -12.88 -23.86 -3.14
CA TYR A 2 -13.52 -23.55 -4.42
C TYR A 2 -12.67 -23.98 -5.63
N TYR A 3 -11.41 -23.57 -5.69
CA TYR A 3 -10.50 -23.90 -6.79
C TYR A 3 -10.18 -25.40 -6.87
N HIS A 4 -10.08 -26.09 -5.75
CA HIS A 4 -9.85 -27.55 -5.73
C HIS A 4 -11.04 -28.33 -6.28
N LYS A 5 -12.27 -27.93 -5.97
CA LYS A 5 -13.48 -28.53 -6.53
C LYS A 5 -13.57 -28.38 -8.06
N HIS A 6 -13.02 -27.28 -8.59
CA HIS A 6 -13.05 -27.00 -10.03
C HIS A 6 -11.67 -27.21 -10.69
N TRP A 7 -10.77 -27.96 -10.03
CA TRP A 7 -9.39 -28.11 -10.50
C TRP A 7 -9.26 -28.71 -11.91
N LEU A 8 -10.09 -29.70 -12.25
CA LEU A 8 -10.08 -30.29 -13.58
C LEU A 8 -10.28 -29.28 -14.71
N LYS A 9 -11.01 -28.19 -14.44
CA LYS A 9 -11.24 -27.10 -15.38
C LYS A 9 -10.21 -25.99 -15.22
N ALA A 10 -9.89 -25.68 -13.97
CA ALA A 10 -8.90 -24.65 -13.64
C ALA A 10 -7.54 -24.93 -14.26
N ARG A 11 -7.10 -26.20 -14.29
CA ARG A 11 -5.81 -26.63 -14.83
C ARG A 11 -5.59 -26.29 -16.30
N LEU A 12 -6.65 -26.06 -17.06
CA LEU A 12 -6.58 -25.71 -18.48
C LEU A 12 -6.21 -24.23 -18.67
N THR A 13 -6.33 -23.43 -17.62
CA THR A 13 -5.98 -22.01 -17.65
C THR A 13 -4.49 -21.84 -17.36
N GLU A 14 -3.82 -21.01 -18.14
CA GLU A 14 -2.41 -20.70 -17.97
C GLU A 14 -2.12 -20.13 -16.56
N GLY A 15 -1.13 -20.70 -15.88
CA GLY A 15 -0.73 -20.29 -14.53
C GLY A 15 -1.71 -20.69 -13.43
N ALA A 16 -2.64 -21.66 -13.67
CA ALA A 16 -3.62 -22.11 -12.69
C ALA A 16 -3.00 -22.58 -11.37
N SER A 17 -1.92 -23.35 -11.42
CA SER A 17 -1.21 -23.82 -10.21
C SER A 17 -0.68 -22.67 -9.37
N GLN A 18 -0.08 -21.66 -10.00
CA GLN A 18 0.43 -20.46 -9.33
C GLN A 18 -0.72 -19.66 -8.69
N ARG A 19 -1.86 -19.49 -9.42
CA ARG A 19 -3.04 -18.78 -8.89
C ARG A 19 -3.60 -19.47 -7.66
N VAL A 20 -3.74 -20.80 -7.73
CA VAL A 20 -4.35 -21.58 -6.65
C VAL A 20 -3.45 -21.70 -5.42
N GLN A 21 -2.15 -21.81 -5.60
CA GLN A 21 -1.22 -21.99 -4.49
C GLN A 21 -0.60 -20.66 -4.00
N GLU A 22 0.08 -19.94 -4.88
CA GLU A 22 0.86 -18.76 -4.48
C GLU A 22 -0.02 -17.54 -4.27
N ASP A 23 -0.88 -17.21 -5.25
CA ASP A 23 -1.67 -15.98 -5.22
C ASP A 23 -2.73 -16.01 -4.11
N THR A 24 -3.39 -17.17 -3.87
CA THR A 24 -4.34 -17.30 -2.76
C THR A 24 -3.66 -17.18 -1.39
N LEU A 25 -2.51 -17.82 -1.22
CA LEU A 25 -1.75 -17.72 0.04
C LEU A 25 -1.24 -16.29 0.26
N LYS A 26 -0.74 -15.66 -0.79
CA LYS A 26 -0.25 -14.29 -0.75
C LYS A 26 -1.37 -13.30 -0.42
N PHE A 27 -2.54 -13.46 -1.06
CA PHE A 27 -3.74 -12.68 -0.76
C PHE A 27 -4.13 -12.80 0.72
N ALA A 28 -4.22 -14.04 1.24
CA ALA A 28 -4.59 -14.28 2.62
C ALA A 28 -3.61 -13.64 3.61
N ARG A 29 -2.30 -13.80 3.39
CA ARG A 29 -1.26 -13.19 4.26
C ARG A 29 -1.29 -11.66 4.25
N ILE A 30 -1.48 -11.06 3.07
CA ILE A 30 -1.58 -9.59 2.98
C ILE A 30 -2.84 -9.10 3.68
N MET A 31 -3.98 -9.76 3.48
CA MET A 31 -5.24 -9.41 4.16
C MET A 31 -5.12 -9.54 5.68
N GLU A 32 -4.49 -10.60 6.19
CA GLU A 32 -4.22 -10.79 7.61
C GLU A 32 -3.34 -9.66 8.15
N GLY A 33 -2.21 -9.37 7.49
CA GLY A 33 -1.29 -8.31 7.91
C GLY A 33 -1.91 -6.92 7.89
N LEU A 34 -2.66 -6.59 6.84
CA LEU A 34 -3.38 -5.31 6.74
C LEU A 34 -4.52 -5.23 7.76
N GLY A 35 -5.24 -6.32 7.99
CA GLY A 35 -6.33 -6.36 8.96
C GLY A 35 -5.84 -6.17 10.39
N THR A 36 -4.80 -6.90 10.80
CA THR A 36 -4.19 -6.76 12.13
C THR A 36 -3.62 -5.37 12.36
N GLY A 37 -2.92 -4.81 11.37
CA GLY A 37 -2.39 -3.45 11.46
C GLY A 37 -3.48 -2.37 11.50
N LEU A 38 -4.60 -2.57 10.81
CA LEU A 38 -5.76 -1.68 10.90
C LEU A 38 -6.38 -1.71 12.30
N LEU A 39 -6.53 -2.90 12.88
CA LEU A 39 -7.04 -3.06 14.25
C LEU A 39 -6.12 -2.38 15.27
N ASP A 40 -4.80 -2.58 15.18
CA ASP A 40 -3.82 -1.89 16.04
C ASP A 40 -3.93 -0.36 15.91
N SER A 41 -4.06 0.15 14.68
CA SER A 41 -4.23 1.57 14.42
C SER A 41 -5.53 2.12 15.04
N LEU A 42 -6.64 1.40 14.92
CA LEU A 42 -7.91 1.78 15.52
C LEU A 42 -7.85 1.79 17.05
N MET A 43 -7.25 0.76 17.66
CA MET A 43 -7.06 0.69 19.12
C MET A 43 -6.17 1.84 19.62
N THR A 44 -5.10 2.14 18.89
CA THR A 44 -4.22 3.27 19.21
C THR A 44 -4.96 4.61 19.11
N LEU A 45 -5.80 4.81 18.10
CA LEU A 45 -6.64 6.02 17.99
C LEU A 45 -7.60 6.15 19.16
N VAL A 46 -8.29 5.08 19.53
CA VAL A 46 -9.22 5.09 20.69
C VAL A 46 -8.49 5.43 21.99
N ALA A 47 -7.28 4.92 22.19
CA ALA A 47 -6.49 5.16 23.40
C ALA A 47 -5.86 6.56 23.44
N PHE A 48 -5.29 7.04 22.34
CA PHE A 48 -4.46 8.25 22.33
C PHE A 48 -5.19 9.53 21.89
N THR A 49 -6.28 9.43 21.13
CA THR A 49 -7.06 10.62 20.75
C THR A 49 -7.62 11.38 21.96
N PRO A 50 -8.20 10.75 23.00
CA PRO A 50 -8.64 11.45 24.19
C PRO A 50 -7.49 12.13 24.96
N ILE A 51 -6.31 11.48 24.97
CA ILE A 51 -5.11 12.06 25.61
C ILE A 51 -4.67 13.31 24.85
N LEU A 52 -4.54 13.22 23.51
CA LEU A 52 -4.17 14.36 22.67
C LEU A 52 -5.22 15.49 22.77
N TRP A 53 -6.51 15.12 22.83
CA TRP A 53 -7.61 16.07 23.02
C TRP A 53 -7.48 16.85 24.34
N GLY A 54 -7.19 16.15 25.44
CA GLY A 54 -6.94 16.77 26.74
C GLY A 54 -5.72 17.69 26.77
N LEU A 55 -4.60 17.22 26.18
CA LEU A 55 -3.36 18.01 26.07
C LEU A 55 -3.52 19.24 25.18
N SER A 56 -4.33 19.13 24.13
CA SER A 56 -4.59 20.22 23.18
C SER A 56 -5.35 21.41 23.79
N LYS A 57 -6.07 21.21 24.89
CA LYS A 57 -6.78 22.30 25.62
C LYS A 57 -5.84 23.38 26.17
N GLN A 58 -4.58 23.06 26.36
CA GLN A 58 -3.58 24.02 26.87
C GLN A 58 -2.88 24.81 25.74
N ILE A 59 -3.27 24.59 24.49
CA ILE A 59 -2.65 25.15 23.31
C ILE A 59 -3.75 25.75 22.44
N ASP A 60 -4.09 26.98 22.74
CA ASP A 60 -5.19 27.68 22.06
C ASP A 60 -4.73 28.49 20.85
N LYS A 61 -3.40 28.67 20.65
CA LYS A 61 -2.85 29.52 19.59
C LYS A 61 -1.98 28.76 18.63
N LEU A 62 -2.47 28.62 17.39
CA LEU A 62 -1.67 28.13 16.26
C LEU A 62 -0.95 29.29 15.57
N PRO A 63 0.31 29.10 15.09
CA PRO A 63 0.95 30.07 14.23
C PRO A 63 0.10 30.26 12.97
N TRP A 64 -0.14 31.54 12.59
CA TRP A 64 -0.86 31.99 11.38
C TRP A 64 -2.39 31.79 11.37
N ILE A 65 -2.98 30.93 12.19
CA ILE A 65 -4.43 30.62 12.14
C ILE A 65 -5.19 31.27 13.31
N GLY A 66 -4.49 31.57 14.43
CA GLY A 66 -5.09 32.15 15.61
C GLY A 66 -5.58 31.09 16.63
N GLU A 67 -6.63 31.43 17.37
CA GLU A 67 -7.19 30.57 18.43
C GLU A 67 -8.10 29.51 17.82
N VAL A 68 -7.76 28.24 18.03
CA VAL A 68 -8.52 27.08 17.56
C VAL A 68 -8.63 26.08 18.71
N ASP A 69 -9.85 25.78 19.12
CA ASP A 69 -10.09 24.73 20.11
C ASP A 69 -9.56 23.38 19.64
N HIS A 70 -8.80 22.70 20.50
CA HIS A 70 -8.19 21.41 20.21
C HIS A 70 -7.33 21.37 18.94
N ALA A 71 -6.57 22.42 18.70
CA ALA A 71 -5.79 22.65 17.49
C ALA A 71 -4.92 21.45 17.05
N LEU A 72 -4.26 20.76 17.99
CA LEU A 72 -3.38 19.63 17.67
C LEU A 72 -4.10 18.44 17.08
N VAL A 73 -5.33 18.19 17.49
CA VAL A 73 -6.14 17.09 16.95
C VAL A 73 -6.53 17.38 15.50
N TRP A 74 -6.93 18.63 15.22
CA TRP A 74 -7.24 19.05 13.85
C TRP A 74 -6.01 19.03 12.96
N VAL A 75 -4.85 19.48 13.47
CA VAL A 75 -3.58 19.40 12.74
C VAL A 75 -3.23 17.94 12.41
N ALA A 76 -3.40 17.01 13.36
CA ALA A 76 -3.14 15.59 13.09
C ALA A 76 -4.09 15.01 12.02
N ILE A 77 -5.38 15.35 12.07
CA ILE A 77 -6.37 14.88 11.09
C ILE A 77 -6.11 15.45 9.71
N ILE A 78 -5.94 16.77 9.61
CA ILE A 78 -5.73 17.47 8.33
C ILE A 78 -4.45 17.01 7.67
N SER A 79 -3.37 16.90 8.44
CA SER A 79 -2.09 16.43 7.92
C SER A 79 -2.16 14.96 7.45
N ALA A 80 -2.80 14.09 8.22
CA ALA A 80 -2.96 12.68 7.83
C ALA A 80 -3.83 12.53 6.56
N LEU A 81 -4.94 13.26 6.47
CA LEU A 81 -5.79 13.27 5.27
C LEU A 81 -5.04 13.85 4.06
N GLY A 82 -4.36 14.99 4.25
CA GLY A 82 -3.54 15.61 3.19
C GLY A 82 -2.45 14.67 2.69
N GLY A 83 -1.74 14.00 3.58
CA GLY A 83 -0.74 13.00 3.24
C GLY A 83 -1.33 11.80 2.51
N THR A 84 -2.49 11.31 2.96
CA THR A 84 -3.19 10.19 2.29
C THR A 84 -3.58 10.57 0.86
N ILE A 85 -4.17 11.75 0.67
CA ILE A 85 -4.55 12.25 -0.67
C ILE A 85 -3.32 12.44 -1.55
N LEU A 86 -2.27 13.09 -1.01
CA LEU A 86 -1.02 13.33 -1.74
C LEU A 86 -0.40 12.02 -2.23
N LEU A 87 -0.25 11.04 -1.34
CA LEU A 87 0.41 9.78 -1.67
C LEU A 87 -0.47 8.86 -2.51
N ALA A 88 -1.79 8.91 -2.35
CA ALA A 88 -2.71 8.23 -3.26
C ALA A 88 -2.61 8.80 -4.69
N ALA A 89 -2.58 10.13 -4.84
CA ALA A 89 -2.42 10.77 -6.14
C ALA A 89 -1.09 10.43 -6.82
N VAL A 90 0.01 10.43 -6.05
CA VAL A 90 1.35 10.08 -6.55
C VAL A 90 1.47 8.59 -6.87
N GLY A 91 0.84 7.73 -6.06
CA GLY A 91 0.91 6.27 -6.16
C GLY A 91 -0.13 5.61 -7.06
N ILE A 92 -1.04 6.36 -7.67
CA ILE A 92 -2.20 5.82 -8.41
C ILE A 92 -1.85 4.87 -9.56
N LYS A 93 -0.67 5.03 -10.17
CA LYS A 93 -0.19 4.19 -11.28
C LYS A 93 0.52 2.91 -10.83
N LEU A 94 0.96 2.84 -9.57
CA LEU A 94 1.75 1.71 -9.07
C LEU A 94 1.02 0.35 -9.14
N PRO A 95 -0.27 0.23 -8.79
CA PRO A 95 -0.98 -1.05 -8.90
C PRO A 95 -1.03 -1.61 -10.33
N GLY A 96 -1.15 -0.72 -11.32
CA GLY A 96 -1.13 -1.12 -12.72
C GLY A 96 0.25 -1.60 -13.16
N ILE A 97 1.30 -0.90 -12.76
CA ILE A 97 2.69 -1.26 -13.08
C ILE A 97 3.05 -2.61 -12.43
N GLU A 98 2.67 -2.83 -11.18
CA GLU A 98 2.92 -4.08 -10.47
C GLU A 98 2.19 -5.27 -11.13
N TYR A 99 0.96 -5.06 -11.56
CA TYR A 99 0.23 -6.06 -12.34
C TYR A 99 0.95 -6.39 -13.67
N ASP A 100 1.39 -5.38 -14.40
CA ASP A 100 2.09 -5.56 -15.68
C ASP A 100 3.43 -6.30 -15.48
N ILE A 101 4.19 -6.01 -14.41
CA ILE A 101 5.42 -6.74 -14.07
C ILE A 101 5.14 -8.22 -13.94
N GLN A 102 4.16 -8.58 -13.11
CA GLN A 102 3.85 -9.98 -12.83
C GLN A 102 3.34 -10.72 -14.07
N LYS A 103 2.64 -10.03 -14.96
CA LYS A 103 2.18 -10.56 -16.24
C LYS A 103 3.35 -10.84 -17.19
N GLU A 104 4.25 -9.89 -17.36
CA GLU A 104 5.42 -10.06 -18.24
C GLU A 104 6.40 -11.10 -17.69
N GLU A 105 6.61 -11.15 -16.36
CA GLU A 105 7.42 -12.19 -15.71
C GLU A 105 6.83 -13.59 -15.87
N ALA A 106 5.50 -13.73 -15.74
CA ALA A 106 4.83 -15.02 -15.95
C ALA A 106 4.99 -15.51 -17.39
N GLY A 107 4.84 -14.61 -18.37
CA GLY A 107 5.06 -14.92 -19.79
C GLY A 107 6.51 -15.35 -20.08
N TYR A 108 7.49 -14.62 -19.54
CA TYR A 108 8.89 -14.94 -19.66
C TYR A 108 9.25 -16.30 -19.03
N ARG A 109 8.78 -16.55 -17.81
CA ARG A 109 8.96 -17.84 -17.11
C ARG A 109 8.38 -19.01 -17.89
N LYS A 110 7.17 -18.84 -18.43
CA LYS A 110 6.53 -19.88 -19.26
C LYS A 110 7.37 -20.27 -20.46
N GLU A 111 7.89 -19.28 -21.19
CA GLU A 111 8.68 -19.57 -22.39
C GLU A 111 10.05 -20.18 -22.04
N LEU A 112 10.64 -19.81 -20.89
CA LEU A 112 11.83 -20.49 -20.39
C LEU A 112 11.57 -21.97 -20.11
N VAL A 113 10.47 -22.30 -19.42
CA VAL A 113 10.09 -23.69 -19.12
C VAL A 113 9.83 -24.48 -20.40
N HIS A 114 9.14 -23.89 -21.38
CA HIS A 114 8.94 -24.55 -22.67
C HIS A 114 10.25 -24.73 -23.46
N GLY A 115 11.19 -23.81 -23.31
CA GLY A 115 12.51 -23.89 -23.93
C GLY A 115 13.41 -24.98 -23.34
N GLU A 116 13.13 -25.50 -22.15
CA GLU A 116 13.85 -26.64 -21.57
C GLU A 116 13.64 -27.91 -22.41
N ASP A 117 12.46 -28.07 -23.00
CA ASP A 117 12.08 -29.26 -23.76
C ASP A 117 12.14 -29.03 -25.29
N ASP A 118 12.14 -27.77 -25.75
CA ASP A 118 12.08 -27.41 -27.18
C ASP A 118 13.21 -26.43 -27.57
N PRO A 119 14.26 -26.90 -28.29
CA PRO A 119 15.37 -26.05 -28.73
C PRO A 119 14.97 -24.87 -29.63
N ILE A 120 13.84 -24.97 -30.35
CA ILE A 120 13.34 -23.89 -31.21
C ILE A 120 12.80 -22.74 -30.35
N ARG A 121 12.10 -23.06 -29.28
CA ARG A 121 11.60 -22.09 -28.31
C ARG A 121 12.69 -21.51 -27.43
N ALA A 122 13.76 -22.26 -27.18
CA ALA A 122 14.96 -21.79 -26.49
C ALA A 122 15.79 -20.79 -27.33
N ALA A 123 15.41 -20.52 -28.58
CA ALA A 123 16.15 -19.66 -29.46
C ALA A 123 16.34 -18.25 -28.90
N PRO A 124 17.59 -17.71 -28.91
CA PRO A 124 17.92 -16.42 -28.30
C PRO A 124 17.03 -15.24 -28.72
N PRO A 125 16.56 -15.10 -29.97
CA PRO A 125 15.72 -13.98 -30.37
C PRO A 125 14.41 -13.89 -29.59
N THR A 126 13.72 -15.00 -29.33
CA THR A 126 12.42 -15.04 -28.63
C THR A 126 12.59 -14.75 -27.14
N ILE A 127 13.51 -15.45 -26.49
CA ILE A 127 13.81 -15.26 -25.06
C ILE A 127 14.37 -13.87 -24.81
N GLY A 128 15.24 -13.36 -25.70
CA GLY A 128 15.79 -12.01 -25.60
C GLY A 128 14.73 -10.90 -25.71
N GLN A 129 13.72 -11.08 -26.57
CA GLN A 129 12.62 -10.12 -26.68
C GLN A 129 11.77 -10.09 -25.41
N LEU A 130 11.42 -11.26 -24.84
CA LEU A 130 10.68 -11.37 -23.59
C LEU A 130 11.45 -10.78 -22.41
N TYR A 131 12.75 -11.09 -22.30
CA TYR A 131 13.63 -10.49 -21.31
C TYR A 131 13.66 -8.96 -21.41
N ASN A 132 13.77 -8.42 -22.63
CA ASN A 132 13.75 -6.96 -22.82
C ASN A 132 12.41 -6.30 -22.40
N ARG A 133 11.27 -6.99 -22.56
CA ARG A 133 9.97 -6.51 -22.05
C ARG A 133 9.96 -6.48 -20.52
N VAL A 134 10.38 -7.57 -19.89
CA VAL A 134 10.50 -7.65 -18.41
C VAL A 134 11.43 -6.54 -17.91
N ARG A 135 12.60 -6.39 -18.52
CA ARG A 135 13.55 -5.34 -18.17
C ARG A 135 12.95 -3.94 -18.33
N GLY A 136 12.24 -3.68 -19.44
CA GLY A 136 11.60 -2.39 -19.71
C GLY A 136 10.54 -2.01 -18.66
N ILE A 137 9.68 -2.96 -18.27
CA ILE A 137 8.65 -2.71 -17.23
C ILE A 137 9.29 -2.50 -15.86
N HIS A 138 10.37 -3.22 -15.51
CA HIS A 138 11.11 -2.97 -14.27
C HIS A 138 11.76 -1.59 -14.23
N TYR A 139 12.36 -1.09 -15.31
CA TYR A 139 12.87 0.28 -15.36
C TYR A 139 11.77 1.30 -15.13
N LYS A 140 10.61 1.12 -15.79
CA LYS A 140 9.43 1.98 -15.57
C LYS A 140 8.98 1.95 -14.10
N SER A 141 8.96 0.76 -13.50
CA SER A 141 8.64 0.57 -12.08
C SER A 141 9.61 1.31 -11.17
N TYR A 142 10.93 1.16 -11.37
CA TYR A 142 11.95 1.83 -10.58
C TYR A 142 11.76 3.35 -10.53
N PHE A 143 11.51 3.99 -11.66
CA PHE A 143 11.28 5.44 -11.70
C PHE A 143 10.01 5.85 -10.95
N HIS A 144 8.92 5.08 -11.09
CA HIS A 144 7.68 5.38 -10.37
C HIS A 144 7.81 5.15 -8.86
N TYR A 145 8.48 4.07 -8.44
CA TYR A 145 8.75 3.82 -7.02
C TYR A 145 9.77 4.81 -6.44
N LEU A 146 10.79 5.22 -7.18
CA LEU A 146 11.73 6.25 -6.76
C LEU A 146 10.99 7.57 -6.46
N TYR A 147 10.18 8.01 -7.40
CA TYR A 147 9.39 9.23 -7.26
C TYR A 147 8.39 9.11 -6.08
N PHE A 148 7.63 8.03 -6.03
CA PHE A 148 6.69 7.78 -4.93
C PHE A 148 7.37 7.74 -3.57
N ASN A 149 8.47 7.01 -3.44
CA ASN A 149 9.20 6.90 -2.19
C ASN A 149 9.84 8.22 -1.77
N THR A 150 10.36 9.00 -2.71
CA THR A 150 10.89 10.35 -2.41
C THR A 150 9.81 11.24 -1.82
N VAL A 151 8.62 11.31 -2.44
CA VAL A 151 7.50 12.09 -1.92
C VAL A 151 7.04 11.54 -0.56
N LYS A 152 6.91 10.22 -0.42
CA LYS A 152 6.51 9.56 0.82
C LYS A 152 7.45 9.88 1.98
N TRP A 153 8.74 9.72 1.79
CA TRP A 153 9.72 9.99 2.84
C TRP A 153 9.85 11.47 3.16
N SER A 154 9.76 12.35 2.14
CA SER A 154 9.74 13.81 2.37
C SER A 154 8.51 14.21 3.21
N TYR A 155 7.35 13.64 2.92
CA TYR A 155 6.15 13.86 3.72
C TYR A 155 6.34 13.38 5.17
N PHE A 156 6.82 12.16 5.41
CA PHE A 156 7.03 11.66 6.77
C PHE A 156 8.06 12.48 7.56
N GLN A 157 9.14 12.92 6.92
CA GLN A 157 10.12 13.80 7.58
C GLN A 157 9.54 15.19 7.89
N GLY A 158 8.73 15.73 6.99
CA GLY A 158 7.99 16.98 7.23
C GLY A 158 7.06 16.87 8.44
N MET A 159 6.38 15.72 8.59
CA MET A 159 5.43 15.48 9.69
C MET A 159 6.08 15.45 11.08
N VAL A 160 7.37 15.11 11.18
CA VAL A 160 8.12 15.20 12.46
C VAL A 160 8.18 16.63 12.97
N ILE A 161 8.22 17.61 12.08
CA ILE A 161 8.36 19.05 12.43
C ILE A 161 7.00 19.67 12.78
N VAL A 162 5.91 19.15 12.27
CA VAL A 162 4.55 19.73 12.41
C VAL A 162 4.15 20.01 13.87
N PRO A 163 4.25 19.06 14.83
CA PRO A 163 3.86 19.32 16.21
C PRO A 163 4.74 20.43 16.85
N TYR A 164 6.01 20.50 16.51
CA TYR A 164 6.89 21.56 17.02
C TYR A 164 6.53 22.94 16.46
N LEU A 165 6.16 23.02 15.18
CA LEU A 165 5.66 24.26 14.58
C LEU A 165 4.34 24.69 15.21
N ALA A 166 3.44 23.75 15.47
CA ALA A 166 2.17 24.04 16.15
C ALA A 166 2.38 24.55 17.58
N LEU A 167 3.40 24.02 18.28
CA LEU A 167 3.74 24.42 19.64
C LEU A 167 4.65 25.67 19.72
N ALA A 168 5.24 26.10 18.61
CA ALA A 168 6.25 27.14 18.60
C ALA A 168 5.86 28.43 19.36
N PRO A 169 4.64 29.02 19.20
CA PRO A 169 4.24 30.19 19.97
C PRO A 169 4.26 29.96 21.48
N THR A 170 3.78 28.79 21.92
CA THR A 170 3.67 28.43 23.34
C THR A 170 5.03 28.08 23.96
N ILE A 171 5.94 27.52 23.16
CA ILE A 171 7.34 27.26 23.57
C ILE A 171 8.10 28.58 23.76
N VAL A 172 7.99 29.50 22.80
CA VAL A 172 8.68 30.78 22.85
C VAL A 172 8.26 31.67 24.03
N THR A 173 6.99 31.62 24.41
CA THR A 173 6.47 32.32 25.60
C THR A 173 6.88 31.66 26.92
N GLY A 174 7.51 30.50 26.91
CA GLY A 174 7.89 29.76 28.11
C GLY A 174 6.70 29.22 28.92
N ALA A 175 5.50 29.21 28.33
CA ALA A 175 4.26 28.78 29.00
C ALA A 175 4.19 27.28 29.27
N ILE A 176 5.01 26.46 28.60
CA ILE A 176 5.02 25.00 28.73
C ILE A 176 6.42 24.47 29.03
N THR A 177 6.48 23.40 29.80
CA THR A 177 7.72 22.70 30.15
C THR A 177 8.16 21.75 29.02
N LEU A 178 9.47 21.42 28.97
CA LEU A 178 10.00 20.45 28.01
C LEU A 178 9.32 19.08 28.14
N GLY A 179 8.99 18.65 29.38
CA GLY A 179 8.26 17.42 29.63
C GLY A 179 6.86 17.41 29.01
N PHE A 180 6.17 18.55 29.06
CA PHE A 180 4.87 18.71 28.44
C PHE A 180 4.95 18.70 26.90
N VAL A 181 5.96 19.36 26.30
CA VAL A 181 6.25 19.28 24.87
C VAL A 181 6.45 17.83 24.42
N GLN A 182 7.26 17.05 25.18
CA GLN A 182 7.49 15.65 24.85
C GLN A 182 6.24 14.78 24.99
N GLN A 183 5.39 15.05 25.98
CA GLN A 183 4.13 14.35 26.17
C GLN A 183 3.19 14.59 24.95
N ILE A 184 3.06 15.84 24.52
CA ILE A 184 2.27 16.20 23.36
C ILE A 184 2.81 15.56 22.09
N THR A 185 4.11 15.70 21.81
CA THR A 185 4.71 15.16 20.58
C THR A 185 4.60 13.63 20.50
N ARG A 186 4.68 12.93 21.64
CA ARG A 186 4.44 11.48 21.70
C ARG A 186 2.97 11.14 21.44
N ALA A 187 2.01 11.83 22.09
CA ALA A 187 0.60 11.60 21.86
C ALA A 187 0.18 11.94 20.41
N PHE A 188 0.67 13.06 19.89
CA PHE A 188 0.48 13.47 18.50
C PHE A 188 1.03 12.41 17.53
N GLY A 189 2.25 11.97 17.73
CA GLY A 189 2.87 10.96 16.86
C GLY A 189 2.13 9.61 16.87
N ARG A 190 1.51 9.23 18.01
CA ARG A 190 0.67 8.02 18.09
C ARG A 190 -0.61 8.17 17.28
N VAL A 191 -1.32 9.29 17.46
CA VAL A 191 -2.57 9.57 16.72
C VAL A 191 -2.28 9.72 15.22
N GLU A 192 -1.32 10.55 14.86
CA GLU A 192 -0.91 10.80 13.48
C GLU A 192 -0.42 9.51 12.81
N GLY A 193 0.44 8.74 13.49
CA GLY A 193 0.95 7.47 12.99
C GLY A 193 -0.12 6.44 12.69
N SER A 194 -1.20 6.42 13.49
CA SER A 194 -2.36 5.56 13.28
C SER A 194 -3.24 6.05 12.14
N LEU A 195 -3.48 7.36 12.04
CA LEU A 195 -4.20 7.95 10.91
C LEU A 195 -3.48 7.71 9.58
N GLN A 196 -2.14 7.65 9.60
CA GLN A 196 -1.30 7.40 8.43
C GLN A 196 -1.09 5.91 8.11
N TYR A 197 -1.74 5.01 8.83
CA TYR A 197 -1.56 3.57 8.61
C TYR A 197 -1.76 3.15 7.16
N LEU A 198 -2.82 3.62 6.50
CA LEU A 198 -3.09 3.32 5.09
C LEU A 198 -2.00 3.85 4.16
N VAL A 199 -1.45 5.03 4.47
CA VAL A 199 -0.35 5.64 3.72
C VAL A 199 0.93 4.81 3.86
N LYS A 200 1.26 4.40 5.08
CA LYS A 200 2.43 3.56 5.36
C LYS A 200 2.33 2.21 4.69
N SER A 201 1.13 1.65 4.65
CA SER A 201 0.82 0.35 4.04
C SER A 201 0.55 0.43 2.53
N TRP A 202 0.75 1.59 1.88
CA TRP A 202 0.35 1.80 0.47
C TRP A 202 0.96 0.78 -0.48
N SER A 203 2.24 0.47 -0.36
CA SER A 203 2.90 -0.54 -1.20
C SER A 203 2.27 -1.93 -1.05
N THR A 204 1.90 -2.30 0.17
CA THR A 204 1.21 -3.57 0.47
C THR A 204 -0.22 -3.57 -0.08
N ILE A 205 -0.92 -2.43 -0.04
CA ILE A 205 -2.24 -2.25 -0.65
C ILE A 205 -2.15 -2.38 -2.18
N VAL A 206 -1.13 -1.77 -2.80
CA VAL A 206 -0.85 -1.90 -4.24
C VAL A 206 -0.67 -3.37 -4.62
N GLU A 207 0.14 -4.10 -3.85
CA GLU A 207 0.36 -5.52 -4.05
C GLU A 207 -0.92 -6.35 -3.90
N LEU A 208 -1.72 -6.07 -2.85
CA LEU A 208 -3.03 -6.70 -2.65
C LEU A 208 -3.95 -6.52 -3.85
N ILE A 209 -4.06 -5.30 -4.38
CA ILE A 209 -4.89 -4.99 -5.54
C ILE A 209 -4.41 -5.77 -6.78
N SER A 210 -3.10 -5.88 -6.97
CA SER A 210 -2.50 -6.63 -8.06
C SER A 210 -2.85 -8.13 -7.96
N VAL A 211 -2.64 -8.74 -6.79
CA VAL A 211 -3.00 -10.15 -6.54
C VAL A 211 -4.49 -10.38 -6.72
N TRP A 212 -5.33 -9.49 -6.17
CA TRP A 212 -6.78 -9.57 -6.31
C TRP A 212 -7.25 -9.50 -7.76
N LYS A 213 -6.68 -8.61 -8.59
CA LYS A 213 -6.99 -8.54 -10.02
C LYS A 213 -6.71 -9.85 -10.73
N ARG A 214 -5.54 -10.47 -10.46
CA ARG A 214 -5.18 -11.76 -11.07
C ARG A 214 -6.13 -12.88 -10.66
N LEU A 215 -6.46 -12.98 -9.38
CA LEU A 215 -7.42 -13.97 -8.88
C LEU A 215 -8.80 -13.78 -9.52
N ARG A 216 -9.27 -12.54 -9.62
CA ARG A 216 -10.56 -12.23 -10.23
C ARG A 216 -10.59 -12.52 -11.75
N GLU A 217 -9.50 -12.26 -12.47
CA GLU A 217 -9.40 -12.65 -13.88
C GLU A 217 -9.42 -14.17 -14.04
N PHE A 218 -8.74 -14.88 -13.17
CA PHE A 218 -8.75 -16.33 -13.13
C PHE A 218 -10.15 -16.90 -12.86
N GLU A 219 -10.88 -16.34 -11.91
CA GLU A 219 -12.27 -16.72 -11.62
C GLU A 219 -13.20 -16.49 -12.81
N LYS A 220 -13.07 -15.35 -13.48
CA LYS A 220 -13.85 -15.06 -14.70
C LYS A 220 -13.58 -16.08 -15.82
N MET A 221 -12.33 -16.48 -16.02
CA MET A 221 -11.99 -17.49 -17.02
C MET A 221 -12.59 -18.86 -16.64
N LEU A 222 -12.58 -19.22 -15.36
CA LEU A 222 -13.23 -20.43 -14.87
C LEU A 222 -14.75 -20.41 -15.10
N GLU A 223 -15.42 -19.30 -14.81
CA GLU A 223 -16.86 -19.14 -15.03
C GLU A 223 -17.23 -19.22 -16.53
N LEU A 224 -16.45 -18.61 -17.41
CA LEU A 224 -16.63 -18.70 -18.86
C LEU A 224 -16.49 -20.14 -19.37
N ASN A 225 -15.51 -20.90 -18.86
CA ASN A 225 -15.32 -22.31 -19.20
C ASN A 225 -16.47 -23.18 -18.69
N LEU A 226 -17.05 -22.86 -17.53
CA LEU A 226 -18.23 -23.55 -16.98
C LEU A 226 -19.47 -23.32 -17.85
N ILE A 227 -19.69 -22.09 -18.34
CA ILE A 227 -20.84 -21.73 -19.18
C ILE A 227 -20.73 -22.36 -20.57
N SER A 228 -19.54 -22.46 -21.13
CA SER A 228 -19.32 -23.05 -22.47
C SER A 228 -19.64 -24.55 -22.52
N GLU A 229 -19.37 -25.29 -21.42
CA GLU A 229 -19.69 -26.72 -21.33
C GLU A 229 -21.18 -27.01 -21.07
N GLN A 230 -21.93 -26.10 -20.48
CA GLN A 230 -23.38 -26.28 -20.29
C GLN A 230 -24.20 -26.09 -21.58
N LYS A 231 -23.56 -25.62 -22.66
CA LYS A 231 -24.20 -25.37 -23.98
C LYS A 231 -23.92 -26.47 -25.01
N ILE A 232 -23.16 -27.51 -24.65
CA ILE A 232 -22.89 -28.70 -25.44
C ILE A 232 -23.65 -29.88 -24.84
#